data_f996bde14649502d8c92dcb311a41f50
#
_entry.id   f996bde14649502d8c92dcb311a41f50
#
_cell.length_a   1.000
_cell.length_b   1.000
_cell.length_c   1.000
_cell.angle_alpha   90.00
_cell.angle_beta   90.00
_cell.angle_gamma   90.00
#
_symmetry.space_group_name_H-M   'P 1'
#
loop_
_entity.id
_entity.type
_entity.pdbx_description
1 polymer ?
#
loop_
_entity_poly.entity_id
_entity_poly.type
_entity_poly.pdbx_seq_one_letter_code
_entity_poly.pdbx_strand_id
1 'polypeptide(L)'
;MSSEQKSQVRRILLKISGEALSGDTGFGIDPHVLSQTAKAIRDVQKQGVQTVLVIGGGNIFRGAALQKAGFDRVTGDQMGMLATIMNGLAMREELKAQGGECVLMSAYGIPSITTQYSATEGRELLKKGSSLIVAGGTGSPFFTT
;
A
#
# COMPACT_ATOMS: atom_id res chain seq x y z
N MET A 1 -28.71 -29.11 -16.86
CA MET A 1 -28.61 -27.78 -16.25
C MET A 1 -27.17 -27.58 -15.84
N SER A 2 -26.40 -26.84 -16.62
CA SER A 2 -25.02 -26.55 -16.33
C SER A 2 -24.97 -25.52 -15.19
N SER A 3 -24.50 -25.93 -14.03
CA SER A 3 -24.12 -24.99 -12.94
C SER A 3 -22.96 -24.13 -13.46
N GLU A 4 -23.25 -22.89 -13.79
CA GLU A 4 -22.21 -21.89 -14.01
C GLU A 4 -21.38 -21.82 -12.72
N GLN A 5 -20.22 -22.43 -12.77
CA GLN A 5 -19.21 -22.31 -11.74
C GLN A 5 -18.71 -20.87 -11.78
N LYS A 6 -19.36 -19.95 -11.04
CA LYS A 6 -18.84 -18.60 -10.81
C LYS A 6 -17.42 -18.74 -10.29
N SER A 7 -16.43 -18.34 -11.08
CA SER A 7 -15.04 -18.34 -10.65
C SER A 7 -14.92 -17.41 -9.42
N GLN A 8 -14.70 -18.02 -8.27
CA GLN A 8 -14.54 -17.27 -7.04
C GLN A 8 -13.20 -16.52 -7.09
N VAL A 9 -13.23 -15.20 -6.99
CA VAL A 9 -12.02 -14.39 -6.88
C VAL A 9 -11.27 -14.80 -5.62
N ARG A 10 -10.04 -15.26 -5.77
CA ARG A 10 -9.21 -15.74 -4.65
C ARG A 10 -8.18 -14.72 -4.17
N ARG A 11 -7.78 -13.82 -5.05
CA ARG A 11 -6.74 -12.81 -4.77
C ARG A 11 -7.04 -11.53 -5.53
N ILE A 12 -6.85 -10.41 -4.84
CA ILE A 12 -6.94 -9.07 -5.45
C ILE A 12 -5.67 -8.28 -5.16
N LEU A 13 -5.30 -7.43 -6.10
CA LEU A 13 -4.37 -6.34 -5.89
C LEU A 13 -5.17 -5.04 -5.96
N LEU A 14 -5.16 -4.30 -4.87
CA LEU A 14 -5.88 -3.04 -4.75
C LEU A 14 -4.88 -1.89 -4.74
N LYS A 15 -4.99 -1.00 -5.71
CA LYS A 15 -4.24 0.25 -5.73
C LYS A 15 -5.07 1.37 -5.11
N ILE A 16 -4.53 2.02 -4.09
CA ILE A 16 -5.13 3.15 -3.38
C ILE A 16 -4.28 4.38 -3.65
N SER A 17 -4.88 5.47 -4.11
CA SER A 17 -4.16 6.73 -4.24
C SER A 17 -3.84 7.30 -2.86
N GLY A 18 -2.71 7.97 -2.72
CA GLY A 18 -2.36 8.63 -1.45
C GLY A 18 -3.40 9.68 -1.07
N GLU A 19 -3.91 10.44 -2.04
CA GLU A 19 -4.93 11.45 -1.85
C GLU A 19 -6.23 10.88 -1.23
N ALA A 20 -6.57 9.62 -1.52
CA ALA A 20 -7.72 8.96 -0.92
C ALA A 20 -7.61 8.82 0.61
N LEU A 21 -6.40 8.89 1.18
CA LEU A 21 -6.17 8.78 2.62
C LEU A 21 -6.18 10.13 3.34
N SER A 22 -6.19 11.25 2.63
CA SER A 22 -6.07 12.58 3.22
C SER A 22 -7.41 13.20 3.66
N GLY A 23 -8.53 12.56 3.33
CA GLY A 23 -9.84 13.12 3.61
C GLY A 23 -10.03 14.49 2.94
N ASP A 24 -10.77 15.38 3.58
CA ASP A 24 -11.10 16.70 3.04
C ASP A 24 -9.93 17.70 3.07
N THR A 25 -8.89 17.42 3.85
CA THR A 25 -7.72 18.32 3.98
C THR A 25 -6.80 18.29 2.78
N GLY A 26 -6.80 17.21 2.00
CA GLY A 26 -5.92 17.00 0.85
C GLY A 26 -4.45 16.80 1.20
N PHE A 27 -4.08 16.74 2.48
CA PHE A 27 -2.72 16.52 2.97
C PHE A 27 -2.71 15.61 4.20
N GLY A 28 -1.65 14.80 4.31
CA GLY A 28 -1.49 13.88 5.45
C GLY A 28 -2.41 12.67 5.38
N ILE A 29 -2.63 12.07 6.52
CA ILE A 29 -3.47 10.88 6.69
C ILE A 29 -4.62 11.23 7.63
N ASP A 30 -5.84 11.10 7.15
CA ASP A 30 -7.05 11.21 7.97
C ASP A 30 -7.30 9.88 8.69
N PRO A 31 -7.28 9.83 10.03
CA PRO A 31 -7.45 8.59 10.78
C PRO A 31 -8.81 7.92 10.53
N HIS A 32 -9.87 8.69 10.32
CA HIS A 32 -11.20 8.15 10.06
C HIS A 32 -11.26 7.46 8.71
N VAL A 33 -10.74 8.13 7.66
CA VAL A 33 -10.66 7.55 6.31
C VAL A 33 -9.78 6.31 6.29
N LEU A 34 -8.64 6.34 6.99
CA LEU A 34 -7.75 5.21 7.13
C LEU A 34 -8.48 4.00 7.76
N SER A 35 -9.20 4.24 8.85
CA SER A 35 -9.93 3.20 9.57
C SER A 35 -11.06 2.60 8.74
N GLN A 36 -11.82 3.43 8.03
CA GLN A 36 -12.87 2.96 7.12
C GLN A 36 -12.32 2.13 5.97
N THR A 37 -11.19 2.56 5.39
CA THR A 37 -10.52 1.85 4.31
C THR A 37 -10.02 0.49 4.79
N ALA A 38 -9.36 0.45 5.94
CA ALA A 38 -8.89 -0.80 6.54
C ALA A 38 -10.06 -1.75 6.85
N LYS A 39 -11.18 -1.23 7.34
CA LYS A 39 -12.38 -2.03 7.60
C LYS A 39 -12.91 -2.69 6.33
N ALA A 40 -13.02 -1.93 5.23
CA ALA A 40 -13.47 -2.48 3.96
C ALA A 40 -12.53 -3.61 3.45
N ILE A 41 -11.23 -3.43 3.60
CA ILE A 41 -10.23 -4.46 3.26
C ILE A 41 -10.43 -5.70 4.14
N ARG A 42 -10.60 -5.52 5.45
CA ARG A 42 -10.84 -6.62 6.39
C ARG A 42 -12.11 -7.41 6.07
N ASP A 43 -13.17 -6.72 5.67
CA ASP A 43 -14.43 -7.36 5.31
C ASP A 43 -14.28 -8.25 4.05
N VAL A 44 -13.45 -7.86 3.10
CA VAL A 44 -13.09 -8.68 1.93
C VAL A 44 -12.24 -9.89 2.36
N GLN A 45 -11.26 -9.69 3.25
CA GLN A 45 -10.39 -10.77 3.74
C GLN A 45 -11.19 -11.85 4.51
N LYS A 46 -12.18 -11.45 5.30
CA LYS A 46 -13.07 -12.38 6.00
C LYS A 46 -13.85 -13.31 5.06
N GLN A 47 -13.97 -12.94 3.80
CA GLN A 47 -14.56 -13.79 2.75
C GLN A 47 -13.55 -14.78 2.13
N GLY A 48 -12.34 -14.86 2.67
CA GLY A 48 -11.28 -15.75 2.18
C GLY A 48 -10.49 -15.21 0.99
N VAL A 49 -10.63 -13.93 0.67
CA VAL A 49 -9.89 -13.29 -0.43
C VAL A 49 -8.54 -12.78 0.06
N GLN A 50 -7.47 -13.22 -0.59
CA GLN A 50 -6.12 -12.72 -0.35
C GLN A 50 -5.98 -11.30 -0.89
N THR A 51 -5.43 -10.38 -0.11
CA THR A 51 -5.32 -8.97 -0.50
C THR A 51 -3.88 -8.49 -0.54
N VAL A 52 -3.54 -7.83 -1.64
CA VAL A 52 -2.29 -7.09 -1.82
C VAL A 52 -2.65 -5.63 -2.04
N LEU A 53 -2.00 -4.73 -1.33
CA LEU A 53 -2.25 -3.29 -1.41
C LEU A 53 -1.02 -2.60 -1.98
N VAL A 54 -1.26 -1.66 -2.89
CA VAL A 54 -0.28 -0.68 -3.37
C VAL A 54 -0.85 0.70 -3.07
N ILE A 55 -0.14 1.49 -2.28
CA ILE A 55 -0.63 2.80 -1.82
C ILE A 55 0.27 3.89 -2.36
N GLY A 56 -0.30 4.91 -2.98
CA GLY A 56 0.41 6.09 -3.45
C GLY A 56 0.87 6.99 -2.30
N GLY A 57 1.66 8.02 -2.61
CA GLY A 57 2.25 8.94 -1.63
C GLY A 57 1.85 10.41 -1.79
N GLY A 58 0.95 10.73 -2.71
CA GLY A 58 0.62 12.11 -3.10
C GLY A 58 -0.03 12.98 -2.01
N ASN A 59 -0.55 12.37 -0.94
CA ASN A 59 -1.06 13.07 0.24
C ASN A 59 0.05 13.58 1.17
N ILE A 60 1.25 13.00 1.08
CA ILE A 60 2.40 13.36 1.92
C ILE A 60 3.38 14.21 1.14
N PHE A 61 3.65 13.83 -0.12
CA PHE A 61 4.66 14.47 -0.93
C PHE A 61 4.25 14.56 -2.41
N ARG A 62 4.40 15.74 -2.99
CA ARG A 62 4.16 16.01 -4.41
C ARG A 62 5.42 16.58 -5.05
N GLY A 63 6.14 15.74 -5.80
CA GLY A 63 7.43 16.08 -6.40
C GLY A 63 7.40 17.24 -7.38
N ALA A 64 6.29 17.48 -8.07
CA ALA A 64 6.16 18.54 -9.08
C ALA A 64 6.43 19.94 -8.52
N ALA A 65 6.07 20.21 -7.27
CA ALA A 65 6.32 21.51 -6.64
C ALA A 65 7.82 21.75 -6.36
N LEU A 66 8.51 20.69 -5.93
CA LEU A 66 9.96 20.79 -5.67
C LEU A 66 10.79 20.82 -6.94
N GLN A 67 10.36 20.14 -8.00
CA GLN A 67 11.03 20.24 -9.30
C GLN A 67 10.99 21.68 -9.83
N LYS A 68 9.88 22.40 -9.66
CA LYS A 68 9.79 23.83 -9.99
C LYS A 68 10.72 24.70 -9.13
N ALA A 69 11.03 24.26 -7.92
CA ALA A 69 11.96 24.92 -7.01
C ALA A 69 13.44 24.53 -7.22
N GLY A 70 13.75 23.76 -8.28
CA GLY A 70 15.11 23.37 -8.63
C GLY A 70 15.63 22.11 -7.97
N PHE A 71 14.76 21.33 -7.31
CA PHE A 71 15.16 20.02 -6.77
C PHE A 71 15.44 19.04 -7.91
N ASP A 72 16.46 18.21 -7.71
CA ASP A 72 16.75 17.10 -8.61
C ASP A 72 15.60 16.09 -8.66
N ARG A 73 15.28 15.64 -9.85
CA ARG A 73 14.18 14.71 -10.05
C ARG A 73 14.37 13.37 -9.35
N VAL A 74 15.60 12.85 -9.33
CA VAL A 74 15.91 11.58 -8.65
C VAL A 74 15.57 11.67 -7.17
N THR A 75 15.99 12.76 -6.52
CA THR A 75 15.68 13.03 -5.11
C THR A 75 14.17 13.16 -4.89
N GLY A 76 13.47 13.88 -5.76
CA GLY A 76 12.02 14.01 -5.69
C GLY A 76 11.29 12.67 -5.81
N ASP A 77 11.71 11.83 -6.74
CA ASP A 77 11.15 10.49 -6.92
C ASP A 77 11.41 9.58 -5.70
N GLN A 78 12.62 9.65 -5.11
CA GLN A 78 12.95 8.93 -3.88
C GLN A 78 12.07 9.37 -2.70
N MET A 79 11.86 10.68 -2.54
CA MET A 79 10.97 11.21 -1.51
C MET A 79 9.53 10.73 -1.71
N GLY A 80 9.05 10.70 -2.95
CA GLY A 80 7.74 10.14 -3.29
C GLY A 80 7.61 8.66 -2.93
N MET A 81 8.63 7.86 -3.21
CA MET A 81 8.66 6.46 -2.84
C MET A 81 8.67 6.26 -1.32
N LEU A 82 9.42 7.06 -0.57
CA LEU A 82 9.38 7.06 0.89
C LEU A 82 8.01 7.44 1.44
N ALA A 83 7.32 8.37 0.80
CA ALA A 83 5.96 8.75 1.17
C ALA A 83 4.97 7.56 1.06
N THR A 84 5.15 6.68 0.07
CA THR A 84 4.33 5.46 -0.04
C THR A 84 4.60 4.50 1.11
N ILE A 85 5.82 4.44 1.61
CA ILE A 85 6.18 3.62 2.78
C ILE A 85 5.51 4.16 4.04
N MET A 86 5.45 5.48 4.22
CA MET A 86 4.76 6.10 5.35
C MET A 86 3.26 5.74 5.35
N ASN A 87 2.59 5.84 4.21
CA ASN A 87 1.20 5.41 4.07
C ASN A 87 1.04 3.90 4.33
N GLY A 88 1.98 3.11 3.85
CA GLY A 88 2.01 1.66 4.09
C GLY A 88 2.12 1.30 5.57
N LEU A 89 2.94 2.04 6.32
CA LEU A 89 3.06 1.88 7.77
C LEU A 89 1.74 2.16 8.48
N ALA A 90 1.10 3.27 8.16
CA ALA A 90 -0.17 3.64 8.76
C ALA A 90 -1.27 2.58 8.47
N MET A 91 -1.38 2.14 7.24
CA MET A 91 -2.34 1.12 6.84
C MET A 91 -2.05 -0.23 7.50
N ARG A 92 -0.79 -0.63 7.62
CA ARG A 92 -0.39 -1.86 8.31
C ARG A 92 -0.83 -1.84 9.77
N GLU A 93 -0.59 -0.76 10.47
CA GLU A 93 -0.97 -0.65 11.89
C GLU A 93 -2.49 -0.65 12.06
N GLU A 94 -3.22 0.04 11.18
CA GLU A 94 -4.68 0.04 11.24
C GLU A 94 -5.29 -1.35 10.94
N LEU A 95 -4.76 -2.06 9.93
CA LEU A 95 -5.19 -3.44 9.64
C LEU A 95 -4.94 -4.37 10.83
N LYS A 96 -3.80 -4.24 11.52
CA LYS A 96 -3.47 -5.01 12.71
C LYS A 96 -4.40 -4.65 13.87
N ALA A 97 -4.67 -3.38 14.09
CA ALA A 97 -5.61 -2.92 15.12
C ALA A 97 -7.01 -3.52 14.93
N GLN A 98 -7.39 -3.80 13.69
CA GLN A 98 -8.66 -4.45 13.33
C GLN A 98 -8.56 -5.99 13.27
N GLY A 99 -7.51 -6.59 13.86
CA GLY A 99 -7.33 -8.04 13.99
C GLY A 99 -6.84 -8.73 12.72
N GLY A 100 -6.21 -8.02 11.80
CA GLY A 100 -5.58 -8.57 10.60
C GLY A 100 -4.09 -8.77 10.73
N GLU A 101 -3.57 -9.79 10.06
CA GLU A 101 -2.13 -9.93 9.85
C GLU A 101 -1.73 -9.20 8.57
N CYS A 102 -0.71 -8.36 8.66
CA CYS A 102 -0.25 -7.55 7.54
C CYS A 102 1.27 -7.38 7.55
N VAL A 103 1.89 -7.58 6.40
CA VAL A 103 3.32 -7.37 6.19
C VAL A 103 3.52 -6.24 5.19
N LEU A 104 4.40 -5.29 5.54
CA LEU A 104 4.82 -4.21 4.67
C LEU A 104 6.14 -4.60 3.99
N MET A 105 6.07 -4.84 2.70
CA MET A 105 7.23 -5.03 1.83
C MET A 105 7.54 -3.76 1.05
N SER A 106 8.80 -3.52 0.81
CA SER A 106 9.24 -2.33 0.06
C SER A 106 10.35 -2.67 -0.92
N ALA A 107 10.38 -1.93 -2.02
CA ALA A 107 11.51 -1.92 -2.94
C ALA A 107 12.81 -1.43 -2.25
N TYR A 108 12.68 -0.60 -1.22
CA TYR A 108 13.78 -0.25 -0.31
C TYR A 108 13.69 -1.08 0.96
N GLY A 109 14.70 -1.92 1.21
CA GLY A 109 14.84 -2.60 2.50
C GLY A 109 15.24 -1.60 3.57
N ILE A 110 14.32 -1.25 4.46
CA ILE A 110 14.60 -0.37 5.60
C ILE A 110 14.56 -1.24 6.86
N PRO A 111 15.72 -1.53 7.48
CA PRO A 111 15.77 -2.38 8.67
C PRO A 111 14.78 -1.92 9.75
N SER A 112 14.09 -2.86 10.38
CA SER A 112 13.09 -2.64 11.43
C SER A 112 11.80 -1.94 10.99
N ILE A 113 11.68 -1.51 9.73
CA ILE A 113 10.49 -0.81 9.22
C ILE A 113 9.80 -1.63 8.13
N THR A 114 10.55 -2.08 7.12
CA THR A 114 9.99 -2.82 5.99
C THR A 114 10.77 -4.10 5.75
N THR A 115 10.09 -5.10 5.21
CA THR A 115 10.73 -6.27 4.61
C THR A 115 11.10 -5.95 3.16
N GLN A 116 12.28 -6.38 2.71
CA GLN A 116 12.65 -6.28 1.30
C GLN A 116 11.64 -7.04 0.44
N TYR A 117 11.19 -6.45 -0.65
CA TYR A 117 10.23 -7.10 -1.54
C TYR A 117 10.77 -8.43 -2.08
N SER A 118 9.96 -9.45 -1.96
CA SER A 118 10.19 -10.78 -2.52
C SER A 118 8.85 -11.38 -2.96
N ALA A 119 8.73 -11.68 -4.25
CA ALA A 119 7.51 -12.28 -4.78
C ALA A 119 7.25 -13.68 -4.19
N THR A 120 8.29 -14.45 -3.94
CA THR A 120 8.19 -15.79 -3.35
C THR A 120 7.70 -15.73 -1.92
N GLU A 121 8.33 -14.90 -1.10
CA GLU A 121 7.93 -14.70 0.29
C GLU A 121 6.52 -14.11 0.39
N GLY A 122 6.19 -13.14 -0.47
CA GLY A 122 4.87 -12.55 -0.53
C GLY A 122 3.77 -13.57 -0.80
N ARG A 123 4.00 -14.51 -1.73
CA ARG A 123 3.03 -15.59 -2.00
C ARG A 123 2.82 -16.50 -0.81
N GLU A 124 3.88 -16.84 -0.09
CA GLU A 124 3.79 -17.69 1.11
C GLU A 124 3.05 -16.99 2.25
N LEU A 125 3.28 -15.70 2.45
CA LEU A 125 2.54 -14.91 3.44
C LEU A 125 1.04 -14.83 3.11
N LEU A 126 0.69 -14.62 1.85
CA LEU A 126 -0.71 -14.62 1.40
C LEU A 126 -1.40 -15.98 1.64
N LYS A 127 -0.68 -17.09 1.41
CA LYS A 127 -1.21 -18.45 1.69
C LYS A 127 -1.47 -18.66 3.17
N LYS A 128 -0.68 -18.04 4.05
CA LYS A 128 -0.83 -18.09 5.51
C LYS A 128 -1.92 -17.14 6.04
N GLY A 129 -2.57 -16.39 5.18
CA GLY A 129 -3.64 -15.47 5.55
C GLY A 129 -3.21 -14.04 5.86
N SER A 130 -1.92 -13.71 5.72
CA SER A 130 -1.47 -12.31 5.85
C SER A 130 -1.86 -11.48 4.63
N SER A 131 -2.17 -10.22 4.85
CA SER A 131 -2.20 -9.21 3.78
C SER A 131 -0.80 -8.74 3.46
N LEU A 132 -0.60 -8.26 2.25
CA LEU A 132 0.63 -7.58 1.86
C LEU A 132 0.35 -6.13 1.53
N ILE A 133 1.23 -5.24 1.95
CA ILE A 133 1.36 -3.90 1.42
C ILE A 133 2.70 -3.85 0.70
N VAL A 134 2.68 -3.43 -0.56
CA VAL A 134 3.89 -3.25 -1.37
C VAL A 134 4.10 -1.76 -1.58
N ALA A 135 5.21 -1.24 -1.10
CA ALA A 135 5.54 0.18 -1.11
C ALA A 135 6.92 0.44 -1.73
N GLY A 136 7.30 1.71 -1.79
CA GLY A 136 8.58 2.12 -2.36
C GLY A 136 8.62 2.13 -3.88
N GLY A 137 7.48 2.07 -4.54
CA GLY A 137 7.38 2.05 -6.00
C GLY A 137 8.17 0.89 -6.60
N THR A 138 8.88 1.15 -7.69
CA THR A 138 9.81 0.20 -8.32
C THR A 138 11.21 0.20 -7.68
N GLY A 139 11.49 1.14 -6.78
CA GLY A 139 12.82 1.41 -6.26
C GLY A 139 13.75 2.16 -7.22
N SER A 140 13.27 2.48 -8.41
CA SER A 140 14.05 3.16 -9.45
C SER A 140 13.47 4.55 -9.74
N PRO A 141 14.27 5.62 -9.64
CA PRO A 141 13.86 6.95 -10.07
C PRO A 141 13.37 6.96 -11.51
N PHE A 142 12.52 7.91 -11.88
CA PHE A 142 11.83 8.05 -13.16
C PHE A 142 10.73 7.02 -13.45
N PHE A 143 10.63 5.95 -12.66
CA PHE A 143 9.56 4.97 -12.76
C PHE A 143 8.57 5.17 -11.63
N THR A 144 7.31 5.37 -11.95
CA THR A 144 6.24 5.60 -10.97
C THR A 144 5.76 4.28 -10.33
N THR A 145 5.07 4.43 -9.23
CA THR A 145 4.34 3.33 -8.57
C THR A 145 3.08 2.96 -9.32
#